data_15211b944a3135d9782f96b00a2458bc
#
_entry.id   15211b944a3135d9782f96b00a2458bc
#
_cell.length_a   1.000
_cell.length_b   1.000
_cell.length_c   1.000
_cell.angle_alpha   90.00
_cell.angle_beta   90.00
_cell.angle_gamma   90.00
#
_symmetry.space_group_name_H-M   'P 1'
#
loop_
_entity.id
_entity.type
_entity.pdbx_description
1 polymer ?
#
loop_
_entity_poly.entity_id
_entity_poly.type
_entity_poly.pdbx_seq_one_letter_code
_entity_poly.pdbx_strand_id
1 'polypeptide(L)'
;MTGRKKVSLPVSWERLAQKYSKREMKKVYEVKSLSLSDLDNQEFIGLVGLHHSDLRIFAGKEAVEIGCRLRKEFWNRGYATEATQACLDFAFQQAGLSEVYSFTSLHNLPSQKVMQKLGMEFVKEFDNEKVPAVSPLYRHILYRIKSFH
;
A
#
# COMPACT_ATOMS: atom_id res chain seq x y z
N MET A 1 8.55 -18.71 -8.50
CA MET A 1 9.84 -18.41 -7.87
C MET A 1 9.94 -16.93 -7.57
N THR A 2 10.28 -16.62 -6.37
CA THR A 2 10.48 -15.24 -5.97
C THR A 2 11.89 -14.79 -6.31
N GLY A 3 12.04 -13.63 -6.88
CA GLY A 3 13.35 -13.05 -7.12
C GLY A 3 14.04 -12.67 -5.81
N ARG A 4 15.31 -12.27 -5.93
CA ARG A 4 16.07 -11.76 -4.80
C ARG A 4 15.40 -10.48 -4.28
N LYS A 5 15.34 -10.33 -2.96
CA LYS A 5 14.82 -9.10 -2.35
C LYS A 5 15.67 -7.91 -2.75
N LYS A 6 15.02 -6.82 -3.10
CA LYS A 6 15.66 -5.59 -3.59
C LYS A 6 15.55 -4.44 -2.59
N VAL A 7 14.58 -4.50 -1.68
CA VAL A 7 14.33 -3.43 -0.72
C VAL A 7 14.31 -3.97 0.70
N SER A 8 14.66 -3.11 1.64
CA SER A 8 14.49 -3.37 3.06
C SER A 8 13.55 -2.35 3.67
N LEU A 9 12.81 -2.77 4.68
CA LEU A 9 12.02 -1.89 5.53
C LEU A 9 12.89 -1.57 6.75
N PRO A 10 13.06 -0.28 7.13
CA PRO A 10 14.06 0.14 8.12
C PRO A 10 13.78 -0.37 9.53
N VAL A 11 12.52 -0.45 9.91
CA VAL A 11 12.11 -1.14 11.12
C VAL A 11 11.24 -2.26 10.63
N SER A 12 11.70 -3.47 10.78
CA SER A 12 10.91 -4.58 10.29
C SER A 12 9.56 -4.55 10.99
N TRP A 13 8.52 -4.72 10.22
CA TRP A 13 7.17 -4.84 10.73
C TRP A 13 7.06 -6.05 11.66
N GLU A 14 7.95 -7.02 11.47
CA GLU A 14 8.13 -8.17 12.36
C GLU A 14 8.51 -7.74 13.77
N ARG A 15 9.41 -6.75 13.88
CA ARG A 15 9.81 -6.19 15.18
C ARG A 15 8.64 -5.51 15.88
N LEU A 16 7.81 -4.80 15.13
CA LEU A 16 6.59 -4.20 15.68
C LEU A 16 5.60 -5.27 16.09
N ALA A 17 5.47 -6.33 15.30
CA ALA A 17 4.58 -7.44 15.60
C ALA A 17 4.97 -8.20 16.87
N GLN A 18 6.27 -8.25 17.20
CA GLN A 18 6.75 -8.84 18.44
C GLN A 18 6.41 -7.98 19.65
N LYS A 19 6.34 -6.67 19.45
CA LYS A 19 6.10 -5.70 20.52
C LYS A 19 4.61 -5.52 20.84
N TYR A 20 3.75 -5.68 19.84
CA TYR A 20 2.32 -5.37 19.97
C TYR A 20 1.46 -6.59 19.60
N SER A 21 0.32 -6.74 20.28
CA SER A 21 -0.69 -7.73 19.91
C SER A 21 -1.35 -7.35 18.57
N LYS A 22 -2.05 -8.30 17.95
CA LYS A 22 -2.81 -8.02 16.71
C LYS A 22 -3.80 -6.87 16.90
N ARG A 23 -4.42 -6.79 18.08
CA ARG A 23 -5.35 -5.71 18.40
C ARG A 23 -4.66 -4.36 18.44
N GLU A 24 -3.47 -4.31 19.05
CA GLU A 24 -2.67 -3.08 19.12
C GLU A 24 -2.08 -2.71 17.78
N MET A 25 -1.69 -3.70 16.98
CA MET A 25 -1.14 -3.44 15.64
C MET A 25 -2.12 -2.74 14.72
N LYS A 26 -3.43 -2.95 14.90
CA LYS A 26 -4.45 -2.21 14.16
C LYS A 26 -4.38 -0.70 14.39
N LYS A 27 -3.78 -0.27 15.50
CA LYS A 27 -3.59 1.16 15.81
C LYS A 27 -2.24 1.67 15.33
N VAL A 28 -1.24 0.80 15.30
CA VAL A 28 0.13 1.18 14.95
C VAL A 28 0.25 1.60 13.48
N TYR A 29 -0.41 0.90 12.57
CA TYR A 29 -0.32 1.24 11.14
C TYR A 29 -1.04 2.55 10.77
N GLU A 30 -1.88 3.07 11.65
CA GLU A 30 -2.54 4.37 11.42
C GLU A 30 -1.54 5.52 11.29
N VAL A 31 -0.33 5.31 11.73
CA VAL A 31 0.55 6.40 12.03
C VAL A 31 1.46 6.82 10.90
N LYS A 32 2.01 5.94 10.08
CA LYS A 32 3.00 6.41 9.09
C LYS A 32 3.36 5.41 8.01
N SER A 33 3.70 5.97 6.84
CA SER A 33 4.43 5.25 5.80
C SER A 33 5.85 4.95 6.28
N LEU A 34 6.35 3.78 5.92
CA LEU A 34 7.73 3.39 6.20
C LEU A 34 8.62 3.75 5.03
N SER A 35 9.82 4.21 5.33
CA SER A 35 10.82 4.46 4.29
C SER A 35 11.39 3.15 3.77
N LEU A 36 11.72 3.14 2.49
CA LEU A 36 12.32 2.01 1.80
C LEU A 36 13.75 2.35 1.42
N SER A 37 14.66 1.39 1.58
CA SER A 37 16.05 1.55 1.19
C SER A 37 16.48 0.39 0.31
N ASP A 38 17.38 0.66 -0.62
CA ASP A 38 18.01 -0.38 -1.42
C ASP A 38 18.87 -1.27 -0.52
N LEU A 39 18.76 -2.58 -0.68
CA LEU A 39 19.51 -3.52 0.16
C LEU A 39 21.02 -3.47 -0.07
N ASP A 40 21.45 -3.14 -1.28
CA ASP A 40 22.86 -3.19 -1.63
C ASP A 40 23.63 -1.96 -1.16
N ASN A 41 23.04 -0.76 -1.28
CA ASN A 41 23.75 0.50 -1.01
C ASN A 41 23.10 1.37 0.07
N GLN A 42 22.01 0.93 0.68
CA GLN A 42 21.27 1.68 1.71
C GLN A 42 20.67 3.00 1.19
N GLU A 43 20.57 3.17 -0.12
CA GLU A 43 20.02 4.38 -0.70
C GLU A 43 18.50 4.44 -0.47
N PHE A 44 18.00 5.61 -0.05
CA PHE A 44 16.56 5.82 0.10
C PHE A 44 15.87 5.80 -1.27
N ILE A 45 14.84 4.99 -1.40
CA ILE A 45 14.11 4.84 -2.67
C ILE A 45 12.64 5.24 -2.61
N GLY A 46 12.04 5.31 -1.43
CA GLY A 46 10.64 5.69 -1.35
C GLY A 46 9.97 5.34 -0.04
N LEU A 47 8.64 5.35 -0.08
CA LEU A 47 7.78 5.11 1.08
C LEU A 47 6.70 4.09 0.73
N VAL A 48 6.34 3.25 1.70
CA VAL A 48 5.17 2.36 1.62
C VAL A 48 4.43 2.41 2.95
N GLY A 49 3.11 2.32 2.93
CA GLY A 49 2.37 2.34 4.19
C GLY A 49 0.91 2.00 4.08
N LEU A 50 0.31 1.78 5.24
CA LEU A 50 -1.11 1.52 5.42
C LEU A 50 -1.73 2.71 6.15
N HIS A 51 -2.91 3.11 5.74
CA HIS A 51 -3.63 4.23 6.36
C HIS A 51 -5.11 3.92 6.44
N HIS A 52 -5.78 4.45 7.46
CA HIS A 52 -7.23 4.49 7.45
C HIS A 52 -7.69 5.51 6.42
N SER A 53 -8.64 5.10 5.59
CA SER A 53 -9.19 5.99 4.58
C SER A 53 -10.43 6.70 5.13
N ASP A 54 -10.49 8.02 4.93
CA ASP A 54 -11.65 8.82 5.26
C ASP A 54 -12.47 9.22 4.02
N LEU A 55 -12.22 8.56 2.88
CA LEU A 55 -12.95 8.84 1.66
C LEU A 55 -14.43 8.50 1.79
N ARG A 56 -15.27 9.33 1.19
CA ARG A 56 -16.74 9.19 1.24
C ARG A 56 -17.23 7.88 0.61
N ILE A 57 -16.48 7.31 -0.32
CA ILE A 57 -16.83 6.04 -0.96
C ILE A 57 -16.95 4.88 0.04
N PHE A 58 -16.33 5.00 1.21
CA PHE A 58 -16.41 3.98 2.24
C PHE A 58 -17.56 4.22 3.23
N ALA A 59 -18.30 5.32 3.09
CA ALA A 59 -19.50 5.65 3.85
C ALA A 59 -19.31 5.53 5.38
N GLY A 60 -18.16 5.97 5.89
CA GLY A 60 -17.84 5.91 7.30
C GLY A 60 -17.42 4.54 7.82
N LYS A 61 -17.37 3.53 6.97
CA LYS A 61 -16.86 2.21 7.34
C LYS A 61 -15.35 2.26 7.54
N GLU A 62 -14.86 1.44 8.44
CA GLU A 62 -13.43 1.31 8.65
C GLU A 62 -12.81 0.65 7.41
N ALA A 63 -11.98 1.39 6.69
CA ALA A 63 -11.30 0.90 5.50
C ALA A 63 -9.82 1.29 5.59
N VAL A 64 -8.95 0.34 5.24
CA VAL A 64 -7.51 0.56 5.22
C VAL A 64 -7.03 0.58 3.79
N GLU A 65 -6.28 1.63 3.45
CA GLU A 65 -5.65 1.76 2.13
C GLU A 65 -4.15 1.54 2.23
N ILE A 66 -3.57 0.99 1.17
CA ILE A 66 -2.13 0.84 1.03
C ILE A 66 -1.64 1.76 -0.08
N GLY A 67 -0.52 2.43 0.17
CA GLY A 67 0.11 3.30 -0.79
C GLY A 67 1.60 3.07 -0.86
N CYS A 68 2.18 3.31 -2.04
CA CYS A 68 3.62 3.23 -2.25
C CYS A 68 4.04 4.37 -3.16
N ARG A 69 5.08 5.09 -2.75
CA ARG A 69 5.67 6.17 -3.54
C ARG A 69 7.16 5.93 -3.67
N LEU A 70 7.63 5.86 -4.90
CA LEU A 70 9.05 5.65 -5.21
C LEU A 70 9.64 6.85 -5.91
N ARG A 71 10.91 7.11 -5.63
CA ARG A 71 11.69 8.03 -6.45
C ARG A 71 11.66 7.53 -7.89
N LYS A 72 11.56 8.46 -8.83
CA LYS A 72 11.37 8.18 -10.25
C LYS A 72 12.45 7.24 -10.83
N GLU A 73 13.68 7.38 -10.35
CA GLU A 73 14.81 6.57 -10.79
C GLU A 73 14.64 5.08 -10.51
N PHE A 74 13.72 4.73 -9.60
CA PHE A 74 13.49 3.35 -9.18
C PHE A 74 12.20 2.75 -9.75
N TRP A 75 11.53 3.47 -10.64
CA TRP A 75 10.32 2.96 -11.28
C TRP A 75 10.65 1.83 -12.25
N ASN A 76 9.69 0.93 -12.49
CA ASN A 76 9.76 -0.18 -13.45
C ASN A 76 10.88 -1.20 -13.15
N ARG A 77 11.25 -1.35 -11.88
CA ARG A 77 12.27 -2.32 -11.43
C ARG A 77 11.71 -3.36 -10.46
N GLY A 78 10.41 -3.37 -10.21
CA GLY A 78 9.79 -4.30 -9.29
C GLY A 78 9.83 -3.90 -7.82
N TYR A 79 10.40 -2.76 -7.47
CA TYR A 79 10.48 -2.30 -6.07
C TYR A 79 9.11 -2.07 -5.46
N ALA A 80 8.19 -1.44 -6.20
CA ALA A 80 6.85 -1.15 -5.69
C ALA A 80 6.10 -2.45 -5.40
N THR A 81 6.18 -3.43 -6.30
CA THR A 81 5.52 -4.72 -6.12
C THR A 81 6.08 -5.46 -4.90
N GLU A 82 7.39 -5.49 -4.74
CA GLU A 82 8.04 -6.16 -3.60
C GLU A 82 7.66 -5.48 -2.28
N ALA A 83 7.76 -4.16 -2.22
CA ALA A 83 7.46 -3.40 -1.01
C ALA A 83 5.99 -3.51 -0.62
N THR A 84 5.09 -3.39 -1.59
CA THR A 84 3.65 -3.48 -1.34
C THR A 84 3.26 -4.89 -0.91
N GLN A 85 3.86 -5.93 -1.52
CA GLN A 85 3.62 -7.31 -1.11
C GLN A 85 4.03 -7.55 0.34
N ALA A 86 5.19 -7.05 0.74
CA ALA A 86 5.66 -7.16 2.13
C ALA A 86 4.70 -6.46 3.10
N CYS A 87 4.18 -5.32 2.70
CA CYS A 87 3.23 -4.54 3.48
C CYS A 87 1.88 -5.28 3.61
N LEU A 88 1.42 -5.91 2.53
CA LEU A 88 0.19 -6.72 2.56
C LEU A 88 0.36 -7.96 3.44
N ASP A 89 1.50 -8.62 3.35
CA ASP A 89 1.79 -9.78 4.22
C ASP A 89 1.70 -9.38 5.68
N PHE A 90 2.29 -8.26 6.04
CA PHE A 90 2.17 -7.70 7.38
C PHE A 90 0.71 -7.44 7.73
N ALA A 91 -0.03 -6.78 6.85
CA ALA A 91 -1.43 -6.41 7.10
C ALA A 91 -2.30 -7.63 7.43
N PHE A 92 -2.12 -8.71 6.69
CA PHE A 92 -2.92 -9.91 6.87
C PHE A 92 -2.42 -10.82 7.98
N GLN A 93 -1.11 -11.02 8.08
CA GLN A 93 -0.52 -11.97 9.01
C GLN A 93 -0.31 -11.40 10.41
N GLN A 94 0.07 -10.13 10.51
CA GLN A 94 0.43 -9.50 11.78
C GLN A 94 -0.66 -8.55 12.29
N ALA A 95 -1.19 -7.70 11.43
CA ALA A 95 -2.23 -6.75 11.83
C ALA A 95 -3.64 -7.35 11.85
N GLY A 96 -3.83 -8.53 11.27
CA GLY A 96 -5.10 -9.24 11.30
C GLY A 96 -6.19 -8.59 10.46
N LEU A 97 -5.83 -7.84 9.42
CA LEU A 97 -6.81 -7.22 8.53
C LEU A 97 -7.46 -8.26 7.64
N SER A 98 -8.75 -8.07 7.33
CA SER A 98 -9.48 -8.94 6.42
C SER A 98 -9.40 -8.48 4.97
N GLU A 99 -9.20 -7.19 4.74
CA GLU A 99 -9.09 -6.63 3.40
C GLU A 99 -8.32 -5.32 3.41
N VAL A 100 -7.72 -4.99 2.26
CA VAL A 100 -6.96 -3.76 2.06
C VAL A 100 -7.34 -3.21 0.69
N TYR A 101 -7.49 -1.90 0.63
CA TYR A 101 -7.80 -1.16 -0.59
C TYR A 101 -6.59 -0.44 -1.12
N SER A 102 -6.57 -0.19 -2.42
CA SER A 102 -5.62 0.71 -3.04
C SER A 102 -6.32 1.48 -4.15
N PHE A 103 -5.97 2.73 -4.32
CA PHE A 103 -6.55 3.54 -5.38
C PHE A 103 -5.51 4.50 -5.95
N THR A 104 -5.74 4.90 -7.19
CA THR A 104 -4.89 5.84 -7.88
C THR A 104 -5.72 6.54 -8.95
N SER A 105 -5.17 7.60 -9.56
CA SER A 105 -5.87 8.25 -10.66
C SER A 105 -6.04 7.26 -11.84
N LEU A 106 -7.12 7.43 -12.58
CA LEU A 106 -7.45 6.56 -13.70
C LEU A 106 -6.34 6.52 -14.76
N HIS A 107 -5.52 7.56 -14.84
CA HIS A 107 -4.43 7.67 -15.80
C HIS A 107 -3.11 7.06 -15.32
N ASN A 108 -3.02 6.68 -14.06
CA ASN A 108 -1.79 6.13 -13.50
C ASN A 108 -1.69 4.63 -13.78
N LEU A 109 -1.33 4.28 -15.02
CA LEU A 109 -1.25 2.89 -15.44
C LEU A 109 -0.16 2.09 -14.72
N PRO A 110 1.05 2.63 -14.43
CA PRO A 110 2.05 1.89 -13.67
C PRO A 110 1.57 1.43 -12.30
N SER A 111 0.85 2.28 -11.55
CA SER A 111 0.26 1.88 -10.26
C SER A 111 -0.79 0.79 -10.42
N GLN A 112 -1.63 0.90 -11.44
CA GLN A 112 -2.65 -0.12 -11.70
C GLN A 112 -2.01 -1.48 -12.03
N LYS A 113 -0.89 -1.49 -12.77
CA LYS A 113 -0.16 -2.73 -13.04
C LYS A 113 0.38 -3.36 -11.77
N VAL A 114 0.88 -2.58 -10.83
CA VAL A 114 1.34 -3.09 -9.54
C VAL A 114 0.17 -3.74 -8.79
N MET A 115 -0.97 -3.07 -8.71
CA MET A 115 -2.16 -3.61 -8.06
C MET A 115 -2.59 -4.94 -8.68
N GLN A 116 -2.58 -5.02 -10.00
CA GLN A 116 -2.93 -6.24 -10.72
C GLN A 116 -1.93 -7.37 -10.46
N LYS A 117 -0.64 -7.07 -10.43
CA LYS A 117 0.39 -8.06 -10.13
C LYS A 117 0.28 -8.61 -8.72
N LEU A 118 -0.21 -7.81 -7.79
CA LEU A 118 -0.42 -8.21 -6.41
C LEU A 118 -1.68 -9.05 -6.22
N GLY A 119 -2.49 -9.22 -7.27
CA GLY A 119 -3.74 -9.97 -7.20
C GLY A 119 -4.91 -9.15 -6.68
N MET A 120 -4.80 -7.83 -6.68
CA MET A 120 -5.92 -6.98 -6.28
C MET A 120 -7.01 -6.98 -7.34
N GLU A 121 -8.26 -6.92 -6.90
CA GLU A 121 -9.42 -6.94 -7.77
C GLU A 121 -9.98 -5.53 -7.94
N PHE A 122 -10.40 -5.22 -9.16
CA PHE A 122 -11.10 -3.97 -9.47
C PHE A 122 -12.43 -3.92 -8.70
N VAL A 123 -12.71 -2.78 -8.07
CA VAL A 123 -13.96 -2.53 -7.38
C VAL A 123 -14.83 -1.55 -8.17
N LYS A 124 -14.33 -0.33 -8.38
CA LYS A 124 -15.05 0.71 -9.11
C LYS A 124 -14.16 1.90 -9.45
N GLU A 125 -14.64 2.73 -10.36
CA GLU A 125 -14.11 4.07 -10.55
C GLU A 125 -14.87 5.03 -9.62
N PHE A 126 -14.22 6.11 -9.23
CA PHE A 126 -14.84 7.10 -8.36
C PHE A 126 -14.15 8.46 -8.52
N ASP A 127 -14.87 9.51 -8.10
CA ASP A 127 -14.30 10.86 -8.04
C ASP A 127 -13.67 11.06 -6.66
N ASN A 128 -12.41 11.48 -6.64
CA ASN A 128 -11.68 11.66 -5.39
C ASN A 128 -11.94 13.07 -4.86
N GLU A 129 -12.71 13.18 -3.78
CA GLU A 129 -13.07 14.47 -3.18
C GLU A 129 -11.86 15.27 -2.67
N LYS A 130 -10.71 14.64 -2.50
CA LYS A 130 -9.48 15.29 -2.06
C LYS A 130 -8.70 15.93 -3.22
N VAL A 131 -9.17 15.74 -4.44
CA VAL A 131 -8.58 16.32 -5.65
C VAL A 131 -9.56 17.34 -6.22
N PRO A 132 -9.09 18.51 -6.68
CA PRO A 132 -10.00 19.49 -7.30
C PRO A 132 -10.73 18.90 -8.50
N ALA A 133 -12.04 19.16 -8.60
CA ALA A 133 -12.89 18.59 -9.66
C ALA A 133 -12.43 18.98 -11.07
N VAL A 134 -11.72 20.10 -11.22
CA VAL A 134 -11.18 20.56 -12.51
C VAL A 134 -9.87 19.88 -12.89
N SER A 135 -9.27 19.12 -11.96
CA SER A 135 -8.00 18.42 -12.21
C SER A 135 -8.22 17.23 -13.12
N PRO A 136 -7.31 16.96 -14.07
CA PRO A 136 -7.35 15.71 -14.84
C PRO A 136 -7.12 14.48 -13.99
N LEU A 137 -6.68 14.65 -12.73
CA LEU A 137 -6.45 13.54 -11.79
C LEU A 137 -7.66 13.27 -10.89
N TYR A 138 -8.78 13.94 -11.12
CA TYR A 138 -9.97 13.83 -10.26
C TYR A 138 -10.58 12.43 -10.28
N ARG A 139 -10.65 11.79 -11.44
CA ARG A 139 -11.22 10.44 -11.59
C ARG A 139 -10.21 9.40 -11.15
N HIS A 140 -10.62 8.52 -10.24
CA HIS A 140 -9.80 7.48 -9.62
C HIS A 140 -10.36 6.09 -9.88
N ILE A 141 -9.53 5.10 -9.66
CA ILE A 141 -9.90 3.68 -9.75
C ILE A 141 -9.53 3.00 -8.43
N LEU A 142 -10.47 2.19 -7.91
CA LEU A 142 -10.34 1.51 -6.64
C LEU A 142 -10.15 0.02 -6.85
N TYR A 143 -9.15 -0.53 -6.18
CA TYR A 143 -8.86 -1.96 -6.10
C TYR A 143 -8.94 -2.44 -4.66
N ARG A 144 -9.15 -3.74 -4.49
CA ARG A 144 -9.23 -4.37 -3.18
C ARG A 144 -8.57 -5.74 -3.23
N ILE A 145 -7.94 -6.13 -2.12
CA ILE A 145 -7.47 -7.48 -1.91
C ILE A 145 -7.96 -7.96 -0.54
N LYS A 146 -8.44 -9.21 -0.49
CA LYS A 146 -8.92 -9.83 0.74
C LYS A 146 -7.91 -10.86 1.23
N SER A 147 -7.86 -11.03 2.54
CA SER A 147 -7.13 -12.13 3.15
C SER A 147 -7.76 -13.46 2.74
N PHE A 148 -6.93 -14.49 2.57
CA PHE A 148 -7.39 -15.85 2.24
C PHE A 148 -7.87 -16.62 3.47
N HIS A 149 -7.92 -16.00 4.61
CA HIS A 149 -8.34 -16.67 5.85
C HIS A 149 -9.73 -16.27 6.28
#